data_55ae0008a6cadbf0eb343b1d6b5575f6
#
_entry.id   55ae0008a6cadbf0eb343b1d6b5575f6
#
_cell.length_a   1.000
_cell.length_b   1.000
_cell.length_c   1.000
_cell.angle_alpha   90.00
_cell.angle_beta   90.00
_cell.angle_gamma   90.00
#
_symmetry.space_group_name_H-M   'P 1'
#
loop_
_entity.id
_entity.type
_entity.pdbx_description
1 polymer ?
#
loop_
_entity_poly.entity_id
_entity_poly.type
_entity_poly.pdbx_seq_one_letter_code
_entity_poly.pdbx_strand_id
1 'polypeptide(L)'
;MKHGKALKGSLLSLKYKEGSGKKPKFAVVVSKKVSNSAVKRNKVKRRVREVVRVLVKDGRVKGLSCVVITNRDILDKSVDEILEDLSAVLNRVVA
;
A
#
# COMPACT_ATOMS: atom_id res chain seq x y z
N MET A 1 -5.71 -2.66 -14.96
CA MET A 1 -6.48 -3.86 -14.59
C MET A 1 -7.94 -3.69 -15.00
N LYS A 2 -8.47 -4.65 -15.75
CA LYS A 2 -9.84 -4.58 -16.26
C LYS A 2 -10.92 -4.60 -15.17
N HIS A 3 -10.67 -5.24 -14.06
CA HIS A 3 -11.67 -5.42 -13.01
C HIS A 3 -11.21 -4.89 -11.65
N GLY A 4 -10.10 -4.16 -11.65
CA GLY A 4 -9.56 -3.58 -10.44
C GLY A 4 -10.22 -2.25 -10.10
N LYS A 5 -10.28 -1.97 -8.81
CA LYS A 5 -10.71 -0.67 -8.30
C LYS A 5 -9.52 0.07 -7.74
N ALA A 6 -9.60 1.39 -7.71
CA ALA A 6 -8.53 2.23 -7.17
C ALA A 6 -9.09 3.21 -6.16
N LEU A 7 -8.38 3.36 -5.05
CA LEU A 7 -8.70 4.33 -4.02
C LEU A 7 -7.48 5.19 -3.73
N LYS A 8 -7.68 6.48 -3.54
CA LYS A 8 -6.59 7.40 -3.22
C LYS A 8 -6.58 7.72 -1.73
N GLY A 9 -5.40 7.63 -1.13
CA GLY A 9 -5.11 8.16 0.19
C GLY A 9 -4.25 9.40 0.08
N SER A 10 -3.83 9.92 1.23
CA SER A 10 -2.98 11.12 1.28
C SER A 10 -1.54 10.83 0.84
N LEU A 11 -1.00 9.66 1.20
CA LEU A 11 0.41 9.29 0.95
C LEU A 11 0.56 8.25 -0.14
N LEU A 12 -0.51 7.56 -0.46
CA LEU A 12 -0.48 6.43 -1.39
C LEU A 12 -1.83 6.23 -2.05
N SER A 13 -1.83 5.44 -3.11
CA SER A 13 -3.05 4.97 -3.76
C SER A 13 -3.04 3.45 -3.73
N LEU A 14 -4.22 2.87 -3.62
CA LEU A 14 -4.36 1.42 -3.59
C LEU A 14 -5.17 0.98 -4.80
N LYS A 15 -4.60 0.11 -5.61
CA LYS A 15 -5.32 -0.61 -6.64
C LYS A 15 -5.55 -2.03 -6.15
N TYR A 16 -6.77 -2.51 -6.24
CA TYR A 16 -7.10 -3.82 -5.73
C TYR A 16 -8.12 -4.54 -6.60
N LYS A 17 -8.08 -5.86 -6.52
CA LYS A 17 -9.09 -6.74 -7.13
C LYS A 17 -9.24 -7.97 -6.25
N GLU A 18 -10.36 -8.66 -6.39
CA GLU A 18 -10.52 -9.93 -5.72
C GLU A 18 -9.52 -10.95 -6.29
N GLY A 19 -8.75 -11.55 -5.39
CA GLY A 19 -7.82 -12.60 -5.75
C GLY A 19 -8.47 -13.95 -5.71
N SER A 20 -7.96 -14.87 -6.51
CA SER A 20 -8.43 -16.25 -6.52
C SER A 20 -7.79 -17.10 -5.41
N GLY A 21 -6.81 -16.55 -4.70
CA GLY A 21 -6.06 -17.27 -3.68
C GLY A 21 -6.53 -16.98 -2.27
N LYS A 22 -6.14 -17.85 -1.35
CA LYS A 22 -6.45 -17.69 0.08
C LYS A 22 -5.56 -16.67 0.76
N LYS A 23 -4.39 -16.37 0.18
CA LYS A 23 -3.44 -15.43 0.76
C LYS A 23 -3.53 -14.09 0.05
N PRO A 24 -3.52 -12.98 0.81
CA PRO A 24 -3.47 -11.66 0.20
C PRO A 24 -2.14 -11.46 -0.51
N LYS A 25 -2.19 -10.75 -1.62
CA LYS A 25 -0.99 -10.40 -2.37
C LYS A 25 -0.83 -8.88 -2.39
N PHE A 26 0.38 -8.43 -2.12
CA PHE A 26 0.71 -7.02 -2.15
C PHE A 26 1.94 -6.76 -3.00
N ALA A 27 1.86 -5.75 -3.83
CA ALA A 27 3.01 -5.20 -4.54
C ALA A 27 3.14 -3.74 -4.13
N VAL A 28 4.37 -3.28 -3.94
CA VAL A 28 4.64 -1.89 -3.57
C VAL A 28 5.41 -1.23 -4.70
N VAL A 29 4.89 -0.12 -5.19
CA VAL A 29 5.52 0.65 -6.27
C VAL A 29 5.99 1.98 -5.71
N VAL A 30 7.29 2.21 -5.79
CA VAL A 30 7.90 3.50 -5.45
C VAL A 30 8.66 3.97 -6.68
N SER A 31 8.10 4.95 -7.38
CA SER A 31 8.66 5.43 -8.63
C SER A 31 9.73 6.50 -8.41
N LYS A 32 10.44 6.84 -9.47
CA LYS A 32 11.41 7.95 -9.47
C LYS A 32 10.74 9.30 -9.16
N LYS A 33 9.44 9.40 -9.35
CA LYS A 33 8.69 10.60 -8.99
C LYS A 33 8.68 10.85 -7.49
N VAL A 34 8.79 9.79 -6.69
CA VAL A 34 8.89 9.90 -5.23
C VAL A 34 10.27 10.41 -4.85
N SER A 35 11.31 9.83 -5.41
CA SER A 35 12.69 10.24 -5.21
C SER A 35 13.58 9.66 -6.29
N ASN A 36 14.56 10.43 -6.73
CA ASN A 36 15.61 9.94 -7.64
C ASN A 36 16.61 9.04 -6.92
N SER A 37 16.68 9.09 -5.59
CA SER A 37 17.60 8.29 -4.80
C SER A 37 17.07 6.88 -4.61
N ALA A 38 17.82 5.88 -5.10
CA ALA A 38 17.47 4.48 -4.88
C ALA A 38 17.45 4.12 -3.39
N VAL A 39 18.33 4.71 -2.61
CA VAL A 39 18.39 4.50 -1.17
C VAL A 39 17.09 4.96 -0.50
N LYS A 40 16.64 6.15 -0.85
CA LYS A 40 15.39 6.70 -0.30
C LYS A 40 14.18 5.89 -0.74
N ARG A 41 14.12 5.47 -2.02
CA ARG A 41 13.04 4.62 -2.50
C ARG A 41 12.99 3.28 -1.75
N ASN A 42 14.14 2.69 -1.48
CA ASN A 42 14.21 1.43 -0.74
C ASN A 42 13.73 1.59 0.71
N LYS A 43 14.03 2.71 1.35
CA LYS A 43 13.52 3.01 2.69
C LYS A 43 11.99 3.09 2.70
N VAL A 44 11.42 3.77 1.72
CA VAL A 44 9.96 3.85 1.58
C VAL A 44 9.35 2.47 1.39
N LYS A 45 9.92 1.66 0.50
CA LYS A 45 9.46 0.29 0.27
C LYS A 45 9.45 -0.52 1.56
N ARG A 46 10.52 -0.43 2.36
CA ARG A 46 10.60 -1.15 3.64
C ARG A 46 9.49 -0.74 4.59
N ARG A 47 9.27 0.57 4.72
CA ARG A 47 8.22 1.10 5.60
C ARG A 47 6.84 0.62 5.18
N VAL A 48 6.55 0.68 3.89
CA VAL A 48 5.25 0.23 3.37
C VAL A 48 5.07 -1.27 3.56
N ARG A 49 6.12 -2.06 3.32
CA ARG A 49 6.06 -3.50 3.55
C ARG A 49 5.80 -3.85 5.01
N GLU A 50 6.39 -3.10 5.92
CA GLU A 50 6.15 -3.28 7.36
C GLU A 50 4.69 -3.01 7.70
N VAL A 51 4.13 -1.94 7.16
CA VAL A 51 2.72 -1.60 7.32
C VAL A 51 1.82 -2.70 6.77
N VAL A 52 2.13 -3.18 5.57
CA VAL A 52 1.37 -4.27 4.95
C VAL A 52 1.40 -5.52 5.81
N ARG A 53 2.57 -5.84 6.36
CA ARG A 53 2.72 -7.01 7.23
C ARG A 53 1.81 -6.93 8.45
N VAL A 54 1.75 -5.78 9.08
CA VAL A 54 0.87 -5.56 10.25
C VAL A 54 -0.60 -5.74 9.85
N LEU A 55 -1.00 -5.17 8.73
CA LEU A 55 -2.39 -5.25 8.27
C LEU A 55 -2.80 -6.67 7.88
N VAL A 56 -1.88 -7.42 7.28
CA VAL A 56 -2.12 -8.83 6.93
C VAL A 56 -2.28 -9.67 8.19
N LYS A 57 -1.45 -9.43 9.22
CA LYS A 57 -1.55 -10.12 10.50
C LYS A 57 -2.88 -9.86 11.19
N ASP A 58 -3.40 -8.65 11.08
CA ASP A 58 -4.68 -8.29 11.69
C ASP A 58 -5.88 -8.87 10.94
N GLY A 59 -5.65 -9.56 9.83
CA GLY A 59 -6.72 -10.15 9.04
C GLY A 59 -7.59 -9.16 8.30
N ARG A 60 -7.16 -7.92 8.17
CA ARG A 60 -7.92 -6.87 7.47
C ARG A 60 -7.98 -7.06 5.97
N VAL A 61 -7.06 -7.83 5.44
CA VAL A 61 -6.97 -8.06 4.00
C VAL A 61 -7.04 -9.56 3.76
N LYS A 62 -8.14 -10.00 3.21
CA LYS A 62 -8.35 -11.41 2.90
C LYS A 62 -8.68 -11.56 1.42
N GLY A 63 -7.92 -12.38 0.73
CA GLY A 63 -8.22 -12.74 -0.65
C GLY A 63 -8.12 -11.61 -1.66
N LEU A 64 -7.47 -10.49 -1.30
CA LEU A 64 -7.31 -9.36 -2.19
C LEU A 64 -5.92 -9.35 -2.83
N SER A 65 -5.87 -8.97 -4.08
CA SER A 65 -4.63 -8.66 -4.77
C SER A 65 -4.50 -7.14 -4.85
N CYS A 66 -3.49 -6.59 -4.21
CA CYS A 66 -3.35 -5.15 -4.04
C CYS A 66 -2.03 -4.64 -4.60
N VAL A 67 -2.06 -3.47 -5.19
CA VAL A 67 -0.87 -2.74 -5.59
C VAL A 67 -0.89 -1.39 -4.87
N VAL A 68 0.12 -1.15 -4.04
CA VAL A 68 0.28 0.11 -3.32
C VAL A 68 1.19 1.00 -4.14
N ILE A 69 0.67 2.13 -4.59
CA ILE A 69 1.43 3.11 -5.37
C ILE A 69 1.63 4.33 -4.48
N THR A 70 2.88 4.60 -4.15
CA THR A 70 3.22 5.71 -3.25
C THR A 70 3.34 7.02 -4.02
N ASN A 71 3.07 8.13 -3.32
CA ASN A 71 3.30 9.45 -3.87
C ASN A 71 4.46 10.15 -3.17
N ARG A 72 4.77 11.37 -3.60
CA ARG A 72 5.90 12.14 -3.08
C ARG A 72 5.84 12.41 -1.59
N ASP A 73 4.65 12.61 -1.08
CA ASP A 73 4.45 13.02 0.31
C ASP A 73 4.85 11.93 1.31
N ILE A 74 5.00 10.70 0.84
CA ILE A 74 5.36 9.56 1.69
C ILE A 74 6.83 9.57 2.12
N LEU A 75 7.68 10.37 1.46
CA LEU A 75 9.13 10.26 1.58
C LEU A 75 9.64 10.42 3.02
N ASP A 76 9.09 11.37 3.76
CA ASP A 76 9.52 11.68 5.13
C ASP A 76 8.57 11.15 6.20
N LYS A 77 7.65 10.29 5.82
CA LYS A 77 6.63 9.80 6.74
C LYS A 77 7.10 8.55 7.50
N SER A 78 6.68 8.47 8.75
CA SER A 78 6.97 7.32 9.60
C SER A 78 6.09 6.12 9.24
N VAL A 79 6.45 4.95 9.76
CA VAL A 79 5.64 3.73 9.62
C VAL A 79 4.24 3.96 10.17
N ASP A 80 4.12 4.66 11.31
CA ASP A 80 2.81 4.93 11.92
C ASP A 80 1.92 5.78 11.04
N GLU A 81 2.48 6.81 10.41
CA GLU A 81 1.73 7.67 9.49
C GLU A 81 1.28 6.92 8.24
N ILE A 82 2.15 6.07 7.72
CA ILE A 82 1.82 5.23 6.55
C ILE A 82 0.74 4.21 6.93
N LEU A 83 0.86 3.60 8.10
CA LEU A 83 -0.13 2.64 8.60
C LEU A 83 -1.50 3.28 8.72
N GLU A 84 -1.57 4.49 9.26
CA GLU A 84 -2.81 5.24 9.40
C GLU A 84 -3.47 5.50 8.03
N ASP A 85 -2.68 5.97 7.07
CA ASP A 85 -3.18 6.27 5.73
C ASP A 85 -3.68 5.01 5.02
N LEU A 86 -2.88 3.95 5.03
CA LEU A 86 -3.25 2.70 4.37
C LEU A 86 -4.44 2.03 5.05
N SER A 87 -4.51 2.08 6.39
CA SER A 87 -5.68 1.58 7.12
C SER A 87 -6.95 2.29 6.72
N ALA A 88 -6.90 3.61 6.60
CA ALA A 88 -8.06 4.40 6.18
C ALA A 88 -8.52 4.01 4.77
N VAL A 89 -7.58 3.80 3.86
CA VAL A 89 -7.89 3.37 2.49
C VAL A 89 -8.50 1.97 2.51
N LEU A 90 -7.93 1.04 3.27
CA LEU A 90 -8.44 -0.33 3.38
C LEU A 90 -9.83 -0.40 3.99
N ASN A 91 -10.12 0.46 4.96
CA ASN A 91 -11.48 0.54 5.53
C ASN A 91 -12.51 0.88 4.48
N ARG A 92 -12.16 1.68 3.49
CA ARG A 92 -13.04 2.01 2.37
C ARG A 92 -13.24 0.83 1.42
N VAL A 93 -12.23 -0.03 1.32
CA VAL A 93 -12.33 -1.26 0.50
C VAL A 93 -13.32 -2.24 1.12
N VAL A 94 -13.28 -2.36 2.43
CA VAL A 94 -14.09 -3.35 3.17
C VAL A 94 -15.53 -2.86 3.38
N ALA A 95 -15.71 -1.58 3.32
CA ALA A 95 -17.06 -1.01 3.39
C ALA A 95 -17.80 -1.26 2.09
#